data_5e59b73813447742eae59f10a50b87e3
#
_entry.id   5e59b73813447742eae59f10a50b87e3
#
_cell.length_a   1.000
_cell.length_b   1.000
_cell.length_c   1.000
_cell.angle_alpha   90.00
_cell.angle_beta   90.00
_cell.angle_gamma   90.00
#
_symmetry.space_group_name_H-M   'P 1'
#
loop_
_entity.id
_entity.type
_entity.pdbx_description
1 polymer ?
#
loop_
_entity_poly.entity_id
_entity_poly.type
_entity_poly.pdbx_seq_one_letter_code
_entity_poly.pdbx_strand_id
1 'polypeptide(L)'
;MRGENTMTPVFELKNVNYYYDHKKVLENINIKINKGEFLAIVGPNGAGKSTLLKLILGLLPLQSGEIFVEGIDFKNKKTSIKLSYVSQKANAFNSGFPASVKEVVLSGLTKTKRLFQTFNSKDNEKVIKVLERLNISDLIHKNIAELSGGQQQRVMIARALISEPAVLVLDEPTNGIDAKHVSEFYNTLDQLKQEGITIILVTHDIGVVADTATEVACLNKHLHFHGTTDEFKSLDEVEISKIYGHPVRFVDHQH
;
A
#
# COMPACT_ATOMS: atom_id res chain seq x y z
N MET A 1 -9.93 2.01 -34.94
CA MET A 1 -8.91 2.66 -34.11
C MET A 1 -9.61 3.23 -32.90
N ARG A 2 -9.59 2.53 -31.77
CA ARG A 2 -10.10 3.05 -30.50
C ARG A 2 -8.98 3.97 -29.97
N GLY A 3 -9.27 5.26 -29.81
CA GLY A 3 -8.33 6.21 -29.22
C GLY A 3 -7.98 5.74 -27.82
N GLU A 4 -6.74 5.34 -27.59
CA GLU A 4 -6.17 5.16 -26.27
C GLU A 4 -6.23 6.50 -25.57
N ASN A 5 -7.19 6.62 -24.66
CA ASN A 5 -7.25 7.73 -23.72
C ASN A 5 -6.09 7.50 -22.75
N THR A 6 -4.87 7.89 -23.15
CA THR A 6 -3.65 7.71 -22.36
C THR A 6 -3.69 8.65 -21.15
N MET A 7 -4.45 8.26 -20.12
CA MET A 7 -4.35 8.94 -18.83
C MET A 7 -2.91 8.81 -18.33
N THR A 8 -2.32 9.94 -17.95
CA THR A 8 -0.97 9.96 -17.36
C THR A 8 -0.96 9.08 -16.11
N PRO A 9 -0.09 8.05 -16.03
CA PRO A 9 -0.02 7.20 -14.86
C PRO A 9 0.41 7.98 -13.62
N VAL A 10 -0.04 7.56 -12.45
CA VAL A 10 0.39 8.13 -11.16
C VAL A 10 1.86 7.84 -10.93
N PHE A 11 2.29 6.61 -11.22
CA PHE A 11 3.70 6.21 -11.23
C PHE A 11 4.04 5.48 -12.52
N GLU A 12 5.20 5.81 -13.08
CA GLU A 12 5.82 5.05 -14.16
C GLU A 12 7.29 4.84 -13.84
N LEU A 13 7.70 3.57 -13.73
CA LEU A 13 9.08 3.16 -13.52
C LEU A 13 9.61 2.58 -14.83
N LYS A 14 10.82 3.01 -15.24
CA LYS A 14 11.48 2.56 -16.48
C LYS A 14 12.89 2.08 -16.17
N ASN A 15 13.15 0.81 -16.47
CA ASN A 15 14.46 0.15 -16.36
C ASN A 15 15.11 0.35 -14.99
N VAL A 16 14.31 0.32 -13.91
CA VAL A 16 14.80 0.58 -12.57
C VAL A 16 15.57 -0.61 -12.05
N ASN A 17 16.83 -0.35 -11.62
CA ASN A 17 17.67 -1.33 -10.96
C ASN A 17 18.07 -0.80 -9.58
N TYR A 18 18.25 -1.73 -8.62
CA TYR A 18 18.68 -1.39 -7.27
C TYR A 18 19.56 -2.47 -6.66
N TYR A 19 20.62 -2.03 -5.95
CA TYR A 19 21.59 -2.89 -5.30
C TYR A 19 21.71 -2.48 -3.82
N TYR A 20 21.81 -3.47 -2.93
CA TYR A 20 22.40 -3.28 -1.61
C TYR A 20 23.82 -3.83 -1.64
N ASP A 21 24.80 -2.98 -1.43
CA ASP A 21 26.21 -3.26 -1.64
C ASP A 21 26.45 -3.82 -3.06
N HIS A 22 26.83 -5.09 -3.17
CA HIS A 22 27.04 -5.78 -4.44
C HIS A 22 25.91 -6.70 -4.85
N LYS A 23 24.85 -6.81 -4.02
CA LYS A 23 23.72 -7.72 -4.28
C LYS A 23 22.61 -6.98 -5.03
N LYS A 24 22.34 -7.39 -6.26
CA LYS A 24 21.20 -6.89 -7.03
C LYS A 24 19.90 -7.38 -6.40
N VAL A 25 18.99 -6.43 -6.08
CA VAL A 25 17.70 -6.68 -5.44
C VAL A 25 16.54 -6.39 -6.38
N LEU A 26 16.69 -5.40 -7.25
CA LEU A 26 15.75 -5.11 -8.34
C LEU A 26 16.51 -5.05 -9.65
N GLU A 27 15.96 -5.63 -10.70
CA GLU A 27 16.56 -5.71 -12.01
C GLU A 27 15.54 -5.42 -13.11
N ASN A 28 15.81 -4.35 -13.86
CA ASN A 28 15.04 -3.92 -15.03
C ASN A 28 13.52 -3.82 -14.75
N ILE A 29 13.14 -3.18 -13.66
CA ILE A 29 11.74 -3.02 -13.28
C ILE A 29 11.09 -1.96 -14.19
N ASN A 30 10.04 -2.40 -14.88
CA ASN A 30 9.18 -1.56 -15.71
C ASN A 30 7.73 -1.76 -15.26
N ILE A 31 7.12 -0.74 -14.66
CA ILE A 31 5.75 -0.80 -14.13
C ILE A 31 5.05 0.53 -14.29
N LYS A 32 3.77 0.50 -14.64
CA LYS A 32 2.89 1.66 -14.67
C LYS A 32 1.77 1.45 -13.65
N ILE A 33 1.40 2.50 -12.94
CA ILE A 33 0.32 2.48 -11.96
C ILE A 33 -0.58 3.66 -12.30
N ASN A 34 -1.83 3.38 -12.65
CA ASN A 34 -2.77 4.43 -13.03
C ASN A 34 -3.56 4.95 -11.82
N LYS A 35 -4.15 6.12 -11.98
CA LYS A 35 -4.97 6.72 -10.93
C LYS A 35 -6.22 5.89 -10.68
N GLY A 36 -6.52 5.64 -9.39
CA GLY A 36 -7.67 4.84 -8.98
C GLY A 36 -7.47 3.31 -9.10
N GLU A 37 -6.30 2.85 -9.52
CA GLU A 37 -5.97 1.42 -9.53
C GLU A 37 -5.71 0.89 -8.12
N PHE A 38 -6.02 -0.37 -7.94
CA PHE A 38 -5.58 -1.17 -6.81
C PHE A 38 -4.54 -2.18 -7.33
N LEU A 39 -3.26 -1.81 -7.22
CA LEU A 39 -2.13 -2.68 -7.57
C LEU A 39 -1.72 -3.51 -6.37
N ALA A 40 -1.72 -4.82 -6.51
CA ALA A 40 -1.10 -5.74 -5.58
C ALA A 40 0.27 -6.20 -6.08
N ILE A 41 1.30 -6.04 -5.25
CA ILE A 41 2.66 -6.52 -5.51
C ILE A 41 2.88 -7.77 -4.67
N VAL A 42 3.00 -8.91 -5.34
CA VAL A 42 3.17 -10.23 -4.72
C VAL A 42 4.53 -10.83 -5.07
N GLY A 43 4.97 -11.83 -4.30
CA GLY A 43 6.24 -12.51 -4.54
C GLY A 43 6.85 -13.05 -3.24
N PRO A 44 7.90 -13.88 -3.33
CA PRO A 44 8.53 -14.52 -2.16
C PRO A 44 9.22 -13.50 -1.24
N ASN A 45 9.58 -13.95 -0.04
CA ASN A 45 10.38 -13.14 0.88
C ASN A 45 11.76 -12.87 0.26
N GLY A 46 12.22 -11.62 0.36
CA GLY A 46 13.47 -11.19 -0.28
C GLY A 46 13.38 -10.88 -1.77
N ALA A 47 12.18 -10.92 -2.37
CA ALA A 47 11.93 -10.61 -3.78
C ALA A 47 12.22 -9.16 -4.19
N GLY A 48 12.38 -8.24 -3.22
CA GLY A 48 12.58 -6.82 -3.48
C GLY A 48 11.32 -5.96 -3.32
N LYS A 49 10.18 -6.51 -2.88
CA LYS A 49 8.90 -5.80 -2.74
C LYS A 49 9.01 -4.51 -1.92
N SER A 50 9.50 -4.61 -0.69
CA SER A 50 9.66 -3.43 0.18
C SER A 50 10.74 -2.46 -0.34
N THR A 51 11.72 -2.93 -1.12
CA THR A 51 12.70 -2.06 -1.79
C THR A 51 12.02 -1.25 -2.90
N LEU A 52 11.17 -1.90 -3.71
CA LEU A 52 10.38 -1.23 -4.75
C LEU A 52 9.45 -0.18 -4.12
N LEU A 53 8.74 -0.52 -3.03
CA LEU A 53 7.93 0.47 -2.30
C LEU A 53 8.75 1.66 -1.81
N LYS A 54 9.92 1.42 -1.21
CA LYS A 54 10.78 2.49 -0.71
C LYS A 54 11.27 3.42 -1.83
N LEU A 55 11.51 2.90 -3.04
CA LEU A 55 11.84 3.72 -4.21
C LEU A 55 10.65 4.57 -4.64
N ILE A 56 9.44 4.00 -4.75
CA ILE A 56 8.20 4.72 -5.07
C ILE A 56 7.93 5.82 -4.03
N LEU A 57 8.20 5.55 -2.74
CA LEU A 57 8.05 6.49 -1.64
C LEU A 57 9.15 7.55 -1.56
N GLY A 58 10.22 7.45 -2.36
CA GLY A 58 11.38 8.33 -2.26
C GLY A 58 12.19 8.17 -0.98
N LEU A 59 12.05 7.03 -0.30
CA LEU A 59 12.81 6.69 0.92
C LEU A 59 14.19 6.10 0.61
N LEU A 60 14.40 5.69 -0.64
CA LEU A 60 15.71 5.25 -1.15
C LEU A 60 16.08 6.10 -2.37
N PRO A 61 17.36 6.44 -2.54
CA PRO A 61 17.84 7.12 -3.74
C PRO A 61 17.76 6.19 -4.94
N LEU A 62 17.29 6.70 -6.08
CA LEU A 62 17.27 5.96 -7.33
C LEU A 62 18.71 5.78 -7.84
N GLN A 63 19.15 4.54 -8.00
CA GLN A 63 20.51 4.22 -8.47
C GLN A 63 20.61 4.19 -10.00
N SER A 64 19.63 3.55 -10.68
CA SER A 64 19.56 3.56 -12.15
C SER A 64 18.12 3.42 -12.63
N GLY A 65 17.87 3.82 -13.87
CA GLY A 65 16.54 3.92 -14.47
C GLY A 65 15.87 5.26 -14.20
N GLU A 66 14.57 5.30 -14.39
CA GLU A 66 13.75 6.52 -14.26
C GLU A 66 12.48 6.21 -13.49
N ILE A 67 12.03 7.16 -12.68
CA ILE A 67 10.74 7.13 -12.00
C ILE A 67 10.02 8.44 -12.32
N PHE A 68 8.83 8.33 -12.89
CA PHE A 68 7.95 9.47 -13.13
C PHE A 68 6.77 9.40 -12.18
N VAL A 69 6.36 10.55 -11.67
CA VAL A 69 5.15 10.74 -10.88
C VAL A 69 4.28 11.75 -11.60
N GLU A 70 3.08 11.35 -12.02
CA GLU A 70 2.18 12.16 -12.84
C GLU A 70 2.90 12.75 -14.07
N GLY A 71 3.78 11.96 -14.71
CA GLY A 71 4.57 12.36 -15.87
C GLY A 71 5.77 13.26 -15.57
N ILE A 72 6.01 13.63 -14.32
CA ILE A 72 7.15 14.46 -13.90
C ILE A 72 8.27 13.54 -13.37
N ASP A 73 9.50 13.70 -13.88
CA ASP A 73 10.65 12.97 -13.35
C ASP A 73 10.80 13.23 -11.85
N PHE A 74 10.79 12.16 -11.08
CA PHE A 74 10.87 12.17 -9.61
C PHE A 74 12.11 12.90 -9.08
N LYS A 75 13.21 12.91 -9.83
CA LYS A 75 14.43 13.66 -9.49
C LYS A 75 14.19 15.17 -9.40
N ASN A 76 13.20 15.68 -10.11
CA ASN A 76 12.90 17.11 -10.15
C ASN A 76 12.19 17.65 -8.91
N LYS A 77 11.82 16.79 -7.92
CA LYS A 77 11.17 17.14 -6.64
C LYS A 77 9.95 18.08 -6.73
N LYS A 78 9.34 18.22 -7.90
CA LYS A 78 8.19 19.12 -8.16
C LYS A 78 6.84 18.41 -8.04
N THR A 79 6.83 17.13 -7.66
CA THR A 79 5.59 16.37 -7.53
C THR A 79 4.87 16.76 -6.25
N SER A 80 3.59 17.13 -6.36
CA SER A 80 2.75 17.51 -5.23
C SER A 80 1.80 16.38 -4.80
N ILE A 81 2.01 15.16 -5.30
CA ILE A 81 1.13 14.04 -4.99
C ILE A 81 1.11 13.75 -3.48
N LYS A 82 -0.08 13.74 -2.92
CA LYS A 82 -0.27 13.35 -1.53
C LYS A 82 -0.21 11.82 -1.42
N LEU A 83 0.80 11.33 -0.76
CA LEU A 83 1.08 9.92 -0.59
C LEU A 83 1.14 9.56 0.89
N SER A 84 0.42 8.53 1.29
CA SER A 84 0.47 7.97 2.64
C SER A 84 0.97 6.54 2.63
N TYR A 85 1.74 6.19 3.65
CA TYR A 85 2.38 4.88 3.79
C TYR A 85 2.07 4.25 5.15
N VAL A 86 1.62 3.00 5.12
CA VAL A 86 1.45 2.15 6.30
C VAL A 86 2.49 1.03 6.19
N SER A 87 3.49 1.06 7.06
CA SER A 87 4.57 0.07 7.07
C SER A 87 4.15 -1.21 7.80
N GLN A 88 4.79 -2.32 7.47
CA GLN A 88 4.62 -3.62 8.14
C GLN A 88 4.71 -3.54 9.68
N LYS A 89 5.60 -2.68 10.20
CA LYS A 89 5.80 -2.49 11.64
C LYS A 89 4.80 -1.52 12.29
N ALA A 90 3.86 -0.98 11.53
CA ALA A 90 2.93 0.04 12.05
C ALA A 90 2.01 -0.51 13.15
N ASN A 91 1.77 -1.81 13.20
CA ASN A 91 0.92 -2.49 14.19
C ASN A 91 1.67 -2.92 15.47
N ALA A 92 2.97 -2.69 15.56
CA ALA A 92 3.77 -3.08 16.71
C ALA A 92 3.70 -2.01 17.84
N PHE A 93 2.49 -1.71 18.32
CA PHE A 93 2.37 -0.92 19.55
C PHE A 93 2.65 -1.81 20.75
N ASN A 94 3.73 -1.50 21.48
CA ASN A 94 4.00 -2.15 22.75
C ASN A 94 2.89 -1.80 23.76
N SER A 95 2.54 -2.74 24.64
CA SER A 95 1.52 -2.60 25.67
C SER A 95 1.67 -1.39 26.61
N GLY A 96 2.75 -0.65 26.52
CA GLY A 96 3.02 0.58 27.29
C GLY A 96 2.98 1.87 26.47
N PHE A 97 2.55 1.87 25.20
CA PHE A 97 2.50 3.09 24.40
C PHE A 97 1.29 3.96 24.82
N PRO A 98 1.51 5.12 25.49
CA PRO A 98 0.43 5.86 26.14
C PRO A 98 -0.23 6.87 25.17
N ALA A 99 -0.85 6.38 24.08
CA ALA A 99 -1.55 7.26 23.14
C ALA A 99 -2.97 6.77 22.88
N SER A 100 -3.91 7.71 22.84
CA SER A 100 -5.27 7.46 22.39
C SER A 100 -5.34 7.30 20.87
N VAL A 101 -6.37 6.62 20.37
CA VAL A 101 -6.68 6.52 18.94
C VAL A 101 -6.71 7.92 18.31
N LYS A 102 -7.34 8.89 18.97
CA LYS A 102 -7.40 10.28 18.50
C LYS A 102 -5.99 10.86 18.25
N GLU A 103 -5.07 10.71 19.19
CA GLU A 103 -3.70 11.24 19.07
C GLU A 103 -2.93 10.54 17.97
N VAL A 104 -3.07 9.21 17.85
CA VAL A 104 -2.46 8.44 16.77
C VAL A 104 -2.94 8.93 15.41
N VAL A 105 -4.25 9.12 15.23
CA VAL A 105 -4.82 9.59 13.96
C VAL A 105 -4.38 11.03 13.66
N LEU A 106 -4.44 11.94 14.65
CA LEU A 106 -3.96 13.32 14.50
C LEU A 106 -2.49 13.39 14.06
N SER A 107 -1.66 12.44 14.47
CA SER A 107 -0.25 12.40 14.08
C SER A 107 -0.08 12.27 12.54
N GLY A 108 -1.09 11.79 11.82
CA GLY A 108 -1.09 11.73 10.35
C GLY A 108 -1.07 13.10 9.68
N LEU A 109 -1.47 14.16 10.39
CA LEU A 109 -1.44 15.55 9.88
C LEU A 109 -0.11 16.28 10.12
N THR A 110 0.85 15.68 10.84
CA THR A 110 2.10 16.38 11.22
C THR A 110 2.91 16.88 10.03
N LYS A 111 2.92 16.14 8.91
CA LYS A 111 3.61 16.56 7.67
C LYS A 111 2.96 17.75 6.98
N THR A 112 1.66 18.02 7.23
CA THR A 112 0.91 19.11 6.62
C THR A 112 0.92 20.37 7.48
N LYS A 113 1.38 20.26 8.72
CA LYS A 113 1.44 21.37 9.68
C LYS A 113 2.81 22.05 9.68
N ARG A 114 2.80 23.37 9.86
CA ARG A 114 4.05 24.12 10.09
C ARG A 114 4.63 23.76 11.47
N LEU A 115 5.94 23.93 11.61
CA LEU A 115 6.63 23.74 12.89
C LEU A 115 5.93 24.59 13.98
N PHE A 116 5.61 23.99 15.14
CA PHE A 116 4.89 24.61 16.27
C PHE A 116 3.38 24.90 16.04
N GLN A 117 2.78 24.42 14.97
CA GLN A 117 1.34 24.56 14.79
C GLN A 117 0.58 23.50 15.59
N THR A 118 -0.28 23.92 16.54
CA THR A 118 -1.13 23.04 17.33
C THR A 118 -2.33 22.50 16.53
N PHE A 119 -2.89 21.37 16.95
CA PHE A 119 -4.14 20.86 16.38
C PHE A 119 -5.33 21.72 16.85
N ASN A 120 -6.27 21.95 15.96
CA ASN A 120 -7.45 22.80 16.21
C ASN A 120 -8.76 21.99 16.07
N SER A 121 -9.92 22.69 16.22
CA SER A 121 -11.25 22.03 16.10
C SER A 121 -11.47 21.37 14.75
N LYS A 122 -11.01 21.96 13.64
CA LYS A 122 -11.14 21.38 12.30
C LYS A 122 -10.34 20.09 12.14
N ASP A 123 -9.19 19.99 12.81
CA ASP A 123 -8.41 18.75 12.81
C ASP A 123 -9.16 17.65 13.59
N ASN A 124 -9.81 18.00 14.69
CA ASN A 124 -10.64 17.05 15.45
C ASN A 124 -11.85 16.57 14.65
N GLU A 125 -12.51 17.45 13.88
CA GLU A 125 -13.59 17.06 12.97
C GLU A 125 -13.10 16.09 11.88
N LYS A 126 -11.89 16.29 11.34
CA LYS A 126 -11.28 15.33 10.41
C LYS A 126 -11.04 13.97 11.04
N VAL A 127 -10.60 13.93 12.31
CA VAL A 127 -10.45 12.67 13.05
C VAL A 127 -11.78 11.94 13.13
N ILE A 128 -12.84 12.62 13.55
CA ILE A 128 -14.17 12.01 13.68
C ILE A 128 -14.62 11.42 12.33
N LYS A 129 -14.56 12.22 11.25
CA LYS A 129 -14.96 11.80 9.90
C LYS A 129 -14.19 10.56 9.41
N VAL A 130 -12.87 10.51 9.61
CA VAL A 130 -12.08 9.37 9.16
C VAL A 130 -12.35 8.11 10.00
N LEU A 131 -12.61 8.25 11.30
CA LEU A 131 -12.98 7.13 12.16
C LEU A 131 -14.39 6.60 11.84
N GLU A 132 -15.36 7.48 11.54
CA GLU A 132 -16.69 7.12 11.05
C GLU A 132 -16.60 6.32 9.74
N ARG A 133 -15.81 6.81 8.77
CA ARG A 133 -15.58 6.13 7.49
C ARG A 133 -15.05 4.71 7.64
N LEU A 134 -14.29 4.44 8.70
CA LEU A 134 -13.70 3.12 8.99
C LEU A 134 -14.49 2.32 10.04
N ASN A 135 -15.67 2.81 10.49
CA ASN A 135 -16.52 2.19 11.49
C ASN A 135 -15.81 1.88 12.81
N ILE A 136 -14.99 2.84 13.30
CA ILE A 136 -14.24 2.74 14.58
C ILE A 136 -14.35 4.01 15.44
N SER A 137 -15.43 4.77 15.30
CA SER A 137 -15.63 6.03 16.06
C SER A 137 -15.74 5.81 17.57
N ASP A 138 -16.26 4.65 17.97
CA ASP A 138 -16.37 4.23 19.38
C ASP A 138 -15.00 4.05 20.07
N LEU A 139 -13.92 3.92 19.28
CA LEU A 139 -12.56 3.71 19.77
C LEU A 139 -11.79 5.02 20.01
N ILE A 140 -12.33 6.18 19.65
CA ILE A 140 -11.61 7.47 19.59
C ILE A 140 -10.84 7.82 20.88
N HIS A 141 -11.36 7.46 22.04
CA HIS A 141 -10.75 7.74 23.35
C HIS A 141 -10.00 6.56 23.95
N LYS A 142 -10.05 5.37 23.30
CA LYS A 142 -9.35 4.19 23.80
C LYS A 142 -7.84 4.32 23.58
N ASN A 143 -7.06 3.67 24.44
CA ASN A 143 -5.62 3.54 24.22
C ASN A 143 -5.39 2.57 23.08
N ILE A 144 -4.48 2.94 22.14
CA ILE A 144 -4.16 2.12 20.96
C ILE A 144 -3.63 0.73 21.36
N ALA A 145 -2.92 0.63 22.48
CA ALA A 145 -2.34 -0.62 22.95
C ALA A 145 -3.39 -1.61 23.51
N GLU A 146 -4.61 -1.15 23.81
CA GLU A 146 -5.72 -1.98 24.31
C GLU A 146 -6.56 -2.58 23.17
N LEU A 147 -6.29 -2.18 21.93
CA LEU A 147 -7.05 -2.61 20.78
C LEU A 147 -6.58 -3.96 20.23
N SER A 148 -7.50 -4.71 19.62
CA SER A 148 -7.14 -5.89 18.83
C SER A 148 -6.28 -5.52 17.63
N GLY A 149 -5.53 -6.48 17.07
CA GLY A 149 -4.70 -6.25 15.89
C GLY A 149 -5.46 -5.64 14.71
N GLY A 150 -6.67 -6.15 14.43
CA GLY A 150 -7.52 -5.60 13.37
C GLY A 150 -8.02 -4.17 13.66
N GLN A 151 -8.31 -3.85 14.93
CA GLN A 151 -8.66 -2.49 15.31
C GLN A 151 -7.46 -1.55 15.20
N GLN A 152 -6.27 -1.95 15.66
CA GLN A 152 -5.03 -1.18 15.49
C GLN A 152 -4.75 -0.91 14.00
N GLN A 153 -4.95 -1.90 13.16
CA GLN A 153 -4.80 -1.77 11.71
C GLN A 153 -5.72 -0.70 11.12
N ARG A 154 -7.02 -0.71 11.47
CA ARG A 154 -7.95 0.32 11.02
C ARG A 154 -7.56 1.72 11.52
N VAL A 155 -7.04 1.83 12.75
CA VAL A 155 -6.51 3.09 13.27
C VAL A 155 -5.30 3.57 12.46
N MET A 156 -4.41 2.65 12.03
CA MET A 156 -3.28 3.03 11.17
C MET A 156 -3.71 3.46 9.77
N ILE A 157 -4.77 2.85 9.22
CA ILE A 157 -5.38 3.33 7.98
C ILE A 157 -6.01 4.72 8.21
N ALA A 158 -6.76 4.95 9.29
CA ALA A 158 -7.31 6.26 9.64
C ALA A 158 -6.22 7.33 9.70
N ARG A 159 -5.10 7.01 10.36
CA ARG A 159 -3.91 7.87 10.42
C ARG A 159 -3.34 8.20 9.05
N ALA A 160 -3.34 7.24 8.13
CA ALA A 160 -2.87 7.46 6.76
C ALA A 160 -3.87 8.31 5.95
N LEU A 161 -5.17 8.09 6.12
CA LEU A 161 -6.24 8.75 5.37
C LEU A 161 -6.54 10.18 5.81
N ILE A 162 -6.23 10.57 7.05
CA ILE A 162 -6.57 11.91 7.57
C ILE A 162 -5.93 13.05 6.77
N SER A 163 -4.81 12.76 6.08
CA SER A 163 -4.14 13.72 5.18
C SER A 163 -4.78 13.79 3.79
N GLU A 164 -5.85 13.02 3.53
CA GLU A 164 -6.54 12.93 2.24
C GLU A 164 -5.56 12.59 1.10
N PRO A 165 -4.91 11.42 1.17
CA PRO A 165 -3.92 11.03 0.15
C PRO A 165 -4.59 10.65 -1.17
N ALA A 166 -3.90 10.95 -2.29
CA ALA A 166 -4.26 10.42 -3.61
C ALA A 166 -3.79 8.98 -3.79
N VAL A 167 -2.73 8.58 -3.07
CA VAL A 167 -2.15 7.24 -3.11
C VAL A 167 -1.95 6.71 -1.68
N LEU A 168 -2.46 5.51 -1.42
CA LEU A 168 -2.25 4.76 -0.19
C LEU A 168 -1.34 3.56 -0.47
N VAL A 169 -0.21 3.52 0.21
CA VAL A 169 0.78 2.44 0.10
C VAL A 169 0.78 1.61 1.37
N LEU A 170 0.64 0.30 1.24
CA LEU A 170 0.51 -0.65 2.34
C LEU A 170 1.56 -1.76 2.18
N ASP A 171 2.39 -1.98 3.20
CA ASP A 171 3.43 -3.01 3.20
C ASP A 171 3.08 -4.11 4.20
N GLU A 172 2.62 -5.27 3.70
CA GLU A 172 2.19 -6.44 4.46
C GLU A 172 1.26 -6.10 5.64
N PRO A 173 0.16 -5.40 5.38
CA PRO A 173 -0.68 -4.83 6.44
C PRO A 173 -1.45 -5.88 7.25
N THR A 174 -1.69 -7.08 6.72
CA THR A 174 -2.48 -8.15 7.35
C THR A 174 -1.67 -9.07 8.26
N ASN A 175 -0.36 -8.84 8.38
CA ASN A 175 0.48 -9.63 9.27
C ASN A 175 0.03 -9.50 10.73
N GLY A 176 -0.29 -10.64 11.36
CA GLY A 176 -0.73 -10.69 12.75
C GLY A 176 -2.21 -10.38 12.98
N ILE A 177 -3.00 -10.31 11.91
CA ILE A 177 -4.46 -10.19 11.97
C ILE A 177 -5.07 -11.58 11.80
N ASP A 178 -6.12 -11.88 12.58
CA ASP A 178 -6.86 -13.13 12.41
C ASP A 178 -7.69 -13.12 11.11
N ALA A 179 -7.98 -14.31 10.56
CA ALA A 179 -8.64 -14.49 9.26
C ALA A 179 -9.99 -13.76 9.15
N LYS A 180 -10.76 -13.66 10.24
CA LYS A 180 -12.05 -12.98 10.24
C LYS A 180 -11.91 -11.48 9.96
N HIS A 181 -10.89 -10.84 10.52
CA HIS A 181 -10.68 -9.41 10.34
C HIS A 181 -9.94 -9.08 9.03
N VAL A 182 -9.30 -10.08 8.40
CA VAL A 182 -8.63 -9.90 7.11
C VAL A 182 -9.65 -9.53 6.02
N SER A 183 -10.80 -10.22 5.92
CA SER A 183 -11.81 -9.90 4.92
C SER A 183 -12.42 -8.50 5.12
N GLU A 184 -12.68 -8.09 6.37
CA GLU A 184 -13.14 -6.73 6.67
C GLU A 184 -12.13 -5.65 6.27
N PHE A 185 -10.83 -5.95 6.43
CA PHE A 185 -9.74 -5.07 5.98
C PHE A 185 -9.78 -4.88 4.45
N TYR A 186 -9.88 -5.96 3.67
CA TYR A 186 -9.92 -5.87 2.21
C TYR A 186 -11.20 -5.19 1.70
N ASN A 187 -12.35 -5.41 2.35
CA ASN A 187 -13.58 -4.67 2.07
C ASN A 187 -13.38 -3.15 2.26
N THR A 188 -12.63 -2.77 3.30
CA THR A 188 -12.27 -1.36 3.51
C THR A 188 -11.40 -0.83 2.37
N LEU A 189 -10.43 -1.59 1.89
CA LEU A 189 -9.59 -1.17 0.75
C LEU A 189 -10.40 -1.04 -0.54
N ASP A 190 -11.35 -1.96 -0.79
CA ASP A 190 -12.23 -1.87 -1.95
C ASP A 190 -13.08 -0.60 -1.92
N GLN A 191 -13.65 -0.23 -0.77
CA GLN A 191 -14.37 1.03 -0.60
C GLN A 191 -13.48 2.23 -0.91
N LEU A 192 -12.24 2.26 -0.41
CA LEU A 192 -11.29 3.33 -0.67
C LEU A 192 -10.93 3.44 -2.16
N LYS A 193 -10.80 2.32 -2.86
CA LYS A 193 -10.60 2.27 -4.31
C LYS A 193 -11.80 2.86 -5.04
N GLN A 194 -13.04 2.48 -4.67
CA GLN A 194 -14.27 3.03 -5.26
C GLN A 194 -14.38 4.55 -5.07
N GLU A 195 -13.82 5.11 -4.03
CA GLU A 195 -13.70 6.55 -3.81
C GLU A 195 -12.58 7.23 -4.62
N GLY A 196 -11.86 6.46 -5.45
CA GLY A 196 -10.83 6.96 -6.37
C GLY A 196 -9.43 7.06 -5.77
N ILE A 197 -9.18 6.48 -4.59
CA ILE A 197 -7.83 6.39 -4.02
C ILE A 197 -7.06 5.31 -4.76
N THR A 198 -5.88 5.65 -5.24
CA THR A 198 -4.94 4.66 -5.79
C THR A 198 -4.33 3.85 -4.64
N ILE A 199 -4.35 2.52 -4.72
CA ILE A 199 -3.84 1.64 -3.68
C ILE A 199 -2.67 0.83 -4.22
N ILE A 200 -1.56 0.82 -3.49
CA ILE A 200 -0.41 -0.05 -3.75
C ILE A 200 -0.24 -0.94 -2.51
N LEU A 201 -0.51 -2.22 -2.67
CA LEU A 201 -0.45 -3.21 -1.59
C LEU A 201 0.68 -4.20 -1.85
N VAL A 202 1.59 -4.35 -0.89
CA VAL A 202 2.49 -5.50 -0.85
C VAL A 202 1.91 -6.55 0.07
N THR A 203 1.78 -7.77 -0.43
CA THR A 203 1.29 -8.92 0.36
C THR A 203 1.88 -10.23 -0.16
N HIS A 204 1.82 -11.27 0.65
CA HIS A 204 2.10 -12.64 0.25
C HIS A 204 0.81 -13.48 0.09
N ASP A 205 -0.34 -12.91 0.40
CA ASP A 205 -1.65 -13.56 0.30
C ASP A 205 -2.22 -13.40 -1.12
N ILE A 206 -1.97 -14.41 -1.96
CA ILE A 206 -2.37 -14.41 -3.37
C ILE A 206 -3.88 -14.59 -3.52
N GLY A 207 -4.51 -15.39 -2.65
CA GLY A 207 -5.93 -15.73 -2.76
C GLY A 207 -6.81 -14.48 -2.65
N VAL A 208 -6.57 -13.68 -1.62
CA VAL A 208 -7.37 -12.46 -1.39
C VAL A 208 -7.08 -11.37 -2.40
N VAL A 209 -5.83 -11.29 -2.89
CA VAL A 209 -5.43 -10.34 -3.95
C VAL A 209 -6.24 -10.56 -5.22
N ALA A 210 -6.44 -11.82 -5.59
CA ALA A 210 -7.19 -12.17 -6.80
C ALA A 210 -8.64 -11.67 -6.79
N ASP A 211 -9.24 -11.42 -5.62
CA ASP A 211 -10.63 -11.01 -5.51
C ASP A 211 -10.82 -9.50 -5.33
N THR A 212 -9.78 -8.77 -4.93
CA THR A 212 -9.90 -7.34 -4.55
C THR A 212 -9.06 -6.39 -5.39
N ALA A 213 -7.89 -6.81 -5.84
CA ALA A 213 -7.02 -5.98 -6.67
C ALA A 213 -7.57 -5.81 -8.09
N THR A 214 -7.21 -4.71 -8.77
CA THR A 214 -7.48 -4.52 -10.21
C THR A 214 -6.30 -4.98 -11.06
N GLU A 215 -5.10 -4.83 -10.52
CA GLU A 215 -3.84 -5.17 -11.16
C GLU A 215 -2.95 -5.98 -10.20
N VAL A 216 -2.19 -6.91 -10.74
CA VAL A 216 -1.23 -7.74 -10.00
C VAL A 216 0.15 -7.59 -10.62
N ALA A 217 1.16 -7.43 -9.78
CA ALA A 217 2.56 -7.45 -10.17
C ALA A 217 3.30 -8.54 -9.40
N CYS A 218 3.82 -9.55 -10.10
CA CYS A 218 4.60 -10.63 -9.51
C CYS A 218 6.09 -10.29 -9.56
N LEU A 219 6.67 -10.05 -8.40
CA LEU A 219 8.07 -9.63 -8.26
C LEU A 219 8.93 -10.74 -7.65
N ASN A 220 10.06 -11.03 -8.29
CA ASN A 220 11.16 -11.80 -7.73
C ASN A 220 12.47 -11.33 -8.37
N LYS A 221 13.05 -10.24 -7.86
CA LYS A 221 14.13 -9.41 -8.43
C LYS A 221 13.74 -8.77 -9.77
N HIS A 222 13.09 -9.51 -10.66
CA HIS A 222 12.48 -9.07 -11.91
C HIS A 222 10.97 -9.02 -11.75
N LEU A 223 10.32 -8.27 -12.62
CA LEU A 223 8.88 -8.32 -12.78
C LEU A 223 8.55 -9.48 -13.72
N HIS A 224 8.03 -10.57 -13.16
CA HIS A 224 7.68 -11.78 -13.92
C HIS A 224 6.29 -11.68 -14.58
N PHE A 225 5.40 -10.94 -13.93
CA PHE A 225 4.05 -10.66 -14.42
C PHE A 225 3.64 -9.26 -13.98
N HIS A 226 2.92 -8.56 -14.87
CA HIS A 226 2.20 -7.33 -14.54
C HIS A 226 1.01 -7.22 -15.49
N GLY A 227 -0.19 -7.24 -14.95
CA GLY A 227 -1.43 -7.19 -15.70
C GLY A 227 -2.65 -7.23 -14.80
N THR A 228 -3.82 -7.33 -15.42
CA THR A 228 -5.09 -7.38 -14.71
C THR A 228 -5.21 -8.62 -13.84
N THR A 229 -6.09 -8.55 -12.85
CA THR A 229 -6.40 -9.69 -11.98
C THR A 229 -6.97 -10.87 -12.78
N ASP A 230 -7.74 -10.61 -13.84
CA ASP A 230 -8.30 -11.68 -14.71
C ASP A 230 -7.19 -12.40 -15.48
N GLU A 231 -6.21 -11.64 -16.01
CA GLU A 231 -5.02 -12.22 -16.64
C GLU A 231 -4.21 -13.03 -15.63
N PHE A 232 -4.05 -12.52 -14.41
CA PHE A 232 -3.35 -13.23 -13.34
C PHE A 232 -4.04 -14.55 -12.95
N LYS A 233 -5.38 -14.57 -12.84
CA LYS A 233 -6.17 -15.78 -12.58
C LYS A 233 -6.05 -16.83 -13.70
N SER A 234 -5.72 -16.41 -14.92
CA SER A 234 -5.53 -17.30 -16.06
C SER A 234 -4.16 -17.99 -16.09
N LEU A 235 -3.19 -17.55 -15.26
CA LEU A 235 -1.88 -18.19 -15.14
C LEU A 235 -2.04 -19.61 -14.54
N ASP A 236 -1.29 -20.55 -15.06
CA ASP A 236 -1.26 -21.88 -14.51
C ASP A 236 -0.39 -22.00 -13.24
N GLU A 237 -0.61 -23.06 -12.45
CA GLU A 237 0.17 -23.29 -11.22
C GLU A 237 1.67 -23.42 -11.48
N VAL A 238 2.08 -23.83 -12.67
CA VAL A 238 3.49 -23.99 -13.07
C VAL A 238 4.13 -22.62 -13.27
N GLU A 239 3.42 -21.68 -13.90
CA GLU A 239 3.88 -20.31 -14.09
C GLU A 239 4.06 -19.59 -12.77
N ILE A 240 3.07 -19.70 -11.89
CA ILE A 240 3.12 -19.10 -10.55
C ILE A 240 4.22 -19.76 -9.70
N SER A 241 4.36 -21.07 -9.75
CA SER A 241 5.42 -21.79 -9.03
C SER A 241 6.83 -21.36 -9.48
N LYS A 242 7.02 -21.04 -10.78
CA LYS A 242 8.28 -20.47 -11.27
C LYS A 242 8.60 -19.11 -10.65
N ILE A 243 7.58 -18.25 -10.47
CA ILE A 243 7.73 -16.92 -9.85
C ILE A 243 8.16 -17.05 -8.39
N TYR A 244 7.55 -17.99 -7.67
CA TYR A 244 7.80 -18.21 -6.24
C TYR A 244 9.02 -19.08 -5.95
N GLY A 245 9.51 -19.85 -6.93
CA GLY A 245 10.62 -20.78 -6.77
C GLY A 245 10.28 -22.06 -5.96
N HIS A 246 9.01 -22.27 -5.69
CA HIS A 246 8.47 -23.48 -5.03
C HIS A 246 7.02 -23.73 -5.50
N PRO A 247 6.51 -24.96 -5.40
CA PRO A 247 5.12 -25.26 -5.76
C PRO A 247 4.14 -24.39 -4.99
N VAL A 248 3.29 -23.67 -5.71
CA VAL A 248 2.17 -22.87 -5.17
C VAL A 248 0.88 -23.51 -5.64
N ARG A 249 -0.06 -23.74 -4.73
CA ARG A 249 -1.42 -24.17 -5.06
C ARG A 249 -2.39 -23.08 -4.67
N PHE A 250 -3.31 -22.74 -5.55
CA PHE A 250 -4.46 -21.95 -5.17
C PHE A 250 -5.35 -22.81 -4.24
N VAL A 251 -5.55 -22.35 -3.03
CA VAL A 251 -6.57 -22.93 -2.16
C VAL A 251 -7.86 -22.20 -2.51
N ASP A 252 -8.73 -22.87 -3.28
CA ASP A 252 -10.11 -22.39 -3.49
C ASP A 252 -10.81 -22.39 -2.13
N HIS A 253 -10.97 -21.23 -1.55
CA HIS A 253 -11.88 -21.04 -0.42
C HIS A 253 -13.30 -20.97 -0.97
N GLN A 254 -13.88 -22.12 -1.33
CA GLN A 254 -15.33 -22.22 -1.52
C GLN A 254 -15.99 -22.00 -0.15
N HIS A 255 -16.68 -20.88 -0.02
CA HIS A 255 -17.63 -20.59 1.05
C HIS A 255 -19.07 -20.65 0.52
#